data_604bc10ab6e13b6fdd6b8405119b15c9
#
_entry.id   604bc10ab6e13b6fdd6b8405119b15c9
#
_cell.length_a   1.000
_cell.length_b   1.000
_cell.length_c   1.000
_cell.angle_alpha   90.00
_cell.angle_beta   90.00
_cell.angle_gamma   90.00
#
_symmetry.space_group_name_H-M   'P 1'
#
loop_
_entity.id
_entity.type
_entity.pdbx_description
1 polymer ?
#
loop_
_entity_poly.entity_id
_entity_poly.type
_entity_poly.pdbx_seq_one_letter_code
_entity_poly.pdbx_strand_id
1 'polypeptide(L)'
;MKMQYTEEQIARANQTDLVSFLNAQGEQLVKSGREYRWKKHDSVTVSGNRWYRHSQSKGGYPVDFVMEFYHATFPEAVKMLIGEEGEGRQKPCLAPFPDFRLPEKSETNETVIKYLTEIRRLEKDLVEEWIAGGNIYEEKKHHN
;
A
#
# COMPACT_ATOMS: atom_id res chain seq x y z
N MET A 1 -13.39 -8.52 33.20
CA MET A 1 -14.13 -7.68 32.24
C MET A 1 -14.58 -8.55 31.09
N LYS A 2 -15.87 -8.63 30.82
CA LYS A 2 -16.35 -9.31 29.60
C LYS A 2 -15.88 -8.47 28.41
N MET A 3 -15.09 -9.06 27.53
CA MET A 3 -14.82 -8.46 26.23
C MET A 3 -16.15 -8.29 25.48
N GLN A 4 -16.49 -7.08 25.12
CA GLN A 4 -17.76 -6.75 24.48
C GLN A 4 -17.82 -7.24 23.02
N TYR A 5 -16.67 -7.62 22.46
CA TYR A 5 -16.52 -8.09 21.09
C TYR A 5 -15.68 -9.38 21.05
N THR A 6 -16.00 -10.26 20.09
CA THR A 6 -15.23 -11.48 19.84
C THR A 6 -13.93 -11.18 19.12
N GLU A 7 -12.95 -12.08 19.18
CA GLU A 7 -11.69 -11.95 18.45
C GLU A 7 -11.92 -11.82 16.94
N GLU A 8 -12.93 -12.52 16.41
CA GLU A 8 -13.31 -12.41 14.99
C GLU A 8 -13.83 -11.02 14.61
N GLN A 9 -14.61 -10.39 15.47
CA GLN A 9 -15.10 -9.03 15.27
C GLN A 9 -13.96 -8.01 15.31
N ILE A 10 -13.01 -8.18 16.21
CA ILE A 10 -11.81 -7.34 16.31
C ILE A 10 -10.93 -7.52 15.08
N ALA A 11 -10.71 -8.77 14.65
CA ALA A 11 -9.95 -9.06 13.43
C ALA A 11 -10.62 -8.44 12.19
N ARG A 12 -11.93 -8.50 12.11
CA ARG A 12 -12.72 -7.89 11.04
C ARG A 12 -12.61 -6.36 11.04
N ALA A 13 -12.68 -5.74 12.21
CA ALA A 13 -12.45 -4.29 12.36
C ALA A 13 -11.06 -3.88 11.86
N ASN A 14 -10.04 -4.66 12.21
CA ASN A 14 -8.65 -4.43 11.78
C ASN A 14 -8.38 -4.75 10.29
N GLN A 15 -9.32 -5.37 9.60
CA GLN A 15 -9.26 -5.57 8.14
C GLN A 15 -9.95 -4.45 7.36
N THR A 16 -10.58 -3.50 8.01
CA THR A 16 -11.25 -2.37 7.36
C THR A 16 -10.25 -1.53 6.57
N ASP A 17 -10.59 -1.20 5.33
CA ASP A 17 -9.78 -0.29 4.51
C ASP A 17 -9.93 1.14 5.01
N LEU A 18 -8.84 1.70 5.54
CA LEU A 18 -8.80 3.05 6.09
C LEU A 18 -9.06 4.14 5.06
N VAL A 19 -8.67 3.92 3.81
CA VAL A 19 -8.93 4.88 2.73
C VAL A 19 -10.43 5.02 2.50
N SER A 20 -11.13 3.89 2.39
CA SER A 20 -12.59 3.87 2.23
C SER A 20 -13.31 4.41 3.47
N PHE A 21 -12.84 4.06 4.65
CA PHE A 21 -13.39 4.56 5.92
C PHE A 21 -13.29 6.08 6.02
N LEU A 22 -12.11 6.66 5.77
CA LEU A 22 -11.88 8.10 5.84
C LEU A 22 -12.68 8.87 4.78
N ASN A 23 -12.77 8.34 3.57
CA ASN A 23 -13.62 8.92 2.52
C ASN A 23 -15.10 8.90 2.91
N ALA A 24 -15.57 7.84 3.56
CA ALA A 24 -16.94 7.76 4.07
C ALA A 24 -17.23 8.76 5.20
N GLN A 25 -16.19 9.12 5.98
CA GLN A 25 -16.28 10.18 7.00
C GLN A 25 -16.15 11.60 6.41
N GLY A 26 -15.97 11.74 5.10
CA GLY A 26 -15.78 13.02 4.44
C GLY A 26 -14.38 13.63 4.59
N GLU A 27 -13.41 12.84 5.04
CA GLU A 27 -12.03 13.27 5.19
C GLU A 27 -11.32 13.33 3.84
N GLN A 28 -10.46 14.32 3.66
CA GLN A 28 -9.71 14.50 2.41
C GLN A 28 -8.38 13.77 2.45
N LEU A 29 -8.17 12.91 1.46
CA LEU A 29 -6.94 12.17 1.26
C LEU A 29 -6.25 12.60 -0.03
N VAL A 30 -4.94 12.77 0.02
CA VAL A 30 -4.10 13.09 -1.13
C VAL A 30 -3.24 11.89 -1.48
N LYS A 31 -3.34 11.41 -2.70
CA LYS A 31 -2.53 10.29 -3.17
C LYS A 31 -1.05 10.67 -3.20
N SER A 32 -0.22 9.87 -2.57
CA SER A 32 1.23 10.02 -2.51
C SER A 32 1.92 8.68 -2.82
N GLY A 33 2.20 8.45 -4.10
CA GLY A 33 2.74 7.17 -4.55
C GLY A 33 1.76 6.01 -4.34
N ARG A 34 2.13 5.04 -3.52
CA ARG A 34 1.30 3.88 -3.16
C ARG A 34 0.41 4.09 -1.95
N GLU A 35 0.59 5.20 -1.25
CA GLU A 35 -0.11 5.55 -0.02
C GLU A 35 -0.99 6.79 -0.21
N TYR A 36 -1.82 7.06 0.77
CA TYR A 36 -2.62 8.27 0.84
C TYR A 36 -2.23 9.07 2.05
N ARG A 37 -2.00 10.36 1.87
CA ARG A 37 -1.73 11.31 2.95
C ARG A 37 -3.03 11.92 3.41
N TRP A 38 -3.24 11.95 4.72
CA TRP A 38 -4.43 12.57 5.29
C TRP A 38 -4.25 14.09 5.42
N LYS A 39 -5.05 14.85 4.69
CA LYS A 39 -4.89 16.32 4.61
C LYS A 39 -5.04 17.01 5.95
N LYS A 40 -5.90 16.52 6.85
CA LYS A 40 -6.10 17.06 8.19
C LYS A 40 -4.90 16.85 9.12
N HIS A 41 -4.17 15.77 8.90
CA HIS A 41 -2.95 15.41 9.61
C HIS A 41 -1.87 15.00 8.61
N ASP A 42 -1.17 15.98 8.06
CA ASP A 42 -0.24 15.85 6.95
C ASP A 42 0.92 14.86 7.18
N SER A 43 1.25 14.61 8.46
CA SER A 43 2.23 13.61 8.86
C SER A 43 1.71 12.16 8.89
N VAL A 44 0.41 11.96 8.59
CA VAL A 44 -0.23 10.65 8.61
C VAL A 44 -0.45 10.14 7.21
N THR A 45 0.08 8.95 6.94
CA THR A 45 -0.17 8.19 5.71
C THR A 45 -1.02 6.96 6.01
N VAL A 46 -1.88 6.59 5.08
CA VAL A 46 -2.72 5.39 5.15
C VAL A 46 -2.55 4.56 3.88
N SER A 47 -2.52 3.26 4.05
CA SER A 47 -2.41 2.31 2.95
C SER A 47 -3.18 1.02 3.30
N GLY A 48 -4.33 0.82 2.66
CA GLY A 48 -5.22 -0.30 2.99
C GLY A 48 -5.66 -0.25 4.45
N ASN A 49 -5.34 -1.28 5.21
CA ASN A 49 -5.63 -1.40 6.63
C ASN A 49 -4.45 -1.04 7.55
N ARG A 50 -3.55 -0.20 7.07
CA ARG A 50 -2.40 0.29 7.84
C ARG A 50 -2.34 1.80 7.80
N TRP A 51 -1.85 2.39 8.89
CA TRP A 51 -1.53 3.80 8.96
C TRP A 51 -0.17 4.02 9.61
N TYR A 52 0.44 5.15 9.30
CA TYR A 52 1.70 5.56 9.91
C TYR A 52 1.74 7.08 10.09
N ARG A 53 2.14 7.53 11.27
CA ARG A 53 2.37 8.93 11.61
C ARG A 53 3.85 9.23 11.68
N HIS A 54 4.36 9.90 10.67
CA HIS A 54 5.80 10.17 10.52
C HIS A 54 6.35 11.07 11.63
N SER A 55 5.57 12.03 12.14
CA SER A 55 6.01 12.95 13.19
C SER A 55 6.26 12.30 14.55
N GLN A 56 5.69 11.13 14.79
CA GLN A 56 5.82 10.41 16.06
C GLN A 56 6.36 8.98 15.89
N SER A 57 6.69 8.60 14.66
CA SER A 57 7.12 7.24 14.33
C SER A 57 6.17 6.15 14.86
N LYS A 58 4.86 6.42 14.79
CA LYS A 58 3.79 5.57 15.31
C LYS A 58 2.87 5.12 14.19
N GLY A 59 2.48 3.87 14.22
CA GLY A 59 1.55 3.30 13.25
C GLY A 59 0.79 2.12 13.82
N GLY A 60 -0.17 1.60 13.09
CA GLY A 60 -0.98 0.49 13.56
C GLY A 60 -2.07 0.07 12.58
N TYR A 61 -3.11 -0.51 13.14
CA TYR A 61 -4.30 -1.00 12.46
C TYR A 61 -5.48 -0.03 12.58
N PRO A 62 -6.61 -0.28 11.88
CA PRO A 62 -7.77 0.60 11.91
C PRO A 62 -8.33 0.87 13.30
N VAL A 63 -8.38 -0.11 14.19
CA VAL A 63 -8.85 0.10 15.57
C VAL A 63 -7.97 1.11 16.29
N ASP A 64 -6.65 0.97 16.20
CA ASP A 64 -5.69 1.90 16.79
C ASP A 64 -5.84 3.31 16.19
N PHE A 65 -6.10 3.39 14.88
CA PHE A 65 -6.34 4.65 14.18
C PHE A 65 -7.54 5.41 14.76
N VAL A 66 -8.67 4.71 14.91
CA VAL A 66 -9.88 5.33 15.43
C VAL A 66 -9.71 5.75 16.90
N MET A 67 -9.04 4.94 17.70
CA MET A 67 -8.73 5.30 19.08
C MET A 67 -7.83 6.54 19.17
N GLU A 68 -6.81 6.63 18.33
CA GLU A 68 -5.83 7.72 18.35
C GLU A 68 -6.39 9.05 17.84
N PHE A 69 -7.12 9.04 16.73
CA PHE A 69 -7.53 10.26 16.03
C PHE A 69 -8.99 10.69 16.31
N TYR A 70 -9.84 9.75 16.66
CA TYR A 70 -11.25 10.02 17.00
C TYR A 70 -11.49 9.98 18.52
N HIS A 71 -10.43 9.67 19.31
CA HIS A 71 -10.50 9.56 20.77
C HIS A 71 -11.60 8.60 21.26
N ALA A 72 -11.91 7.60 20.44
CA ALA A 72 -12.88 6.57 20.75
C ALA A 72 -12.31 5.54 21.72
N THR A 73 -13.13 4.98 22.56
CA THR A 73 -12.77 3.80 23.34
C THR A 73 -12.65 2.58 22.43
N PHE A 74 -11.97 1.54 22.89
CA PHE A 74 -11.80 0.31 22.09
C PHE A 74 -13.13 -0.26 21.55
N PRO A 75 -14.22 -0.40 22.38
CA PRO A 75 -15.51 -0.87 21.89
C PRO A 75 -16.14 0.06 20.83
N GLU A 76 -16.02 1.35 21.02
CA GLU A 76 -16.53 2.34 20.07
C GLU A 76 -15.77 2.30 18.75
N ALA A 77 -14.45 2.15 18.81
CA ALA A 77 -13.62 2.02 17.62
C ALA A 77 -14.00 0.78 16.79
N VAL A 78 -14.17 -0.37 17.45
CA VAL A 78 -14.64 -1.58 16.80
C VAL A 78 -16.02 -1.37 16.16
N LYS A 79 -16.97 -0.78 16.90
CA LYS A 79 -18.32 -0.47 16.41
C LYS A 79 -18.30 0.45 15.19
N MET A 80 -17.48 1.51 15.20
CA MET A 80 -17.35 2.44 14.08
C MET A 80 -16.81 1.77 12.80
N LEU A 81 -15.93 0.78 12.96
CA LEU A 81 -15.31 0.09 11.83
C LEU A 81 -16.18 -1.03 11.25
N ILE A 82 -16.93 -1.77 12.10
CA ILE A 82 -17.81 -2.85 11.63
C ILE A 82 -19.24 -2.35 11.29
N GLY A 83 -19.65 -1.19 11.82
CA GLY A 83 -21.01 -0.68 11.73
C GLY A 83 -21.94 -1.26 12.80
N GLU A 84 -23.14 -0.68 12.95
CA GLU A 84 -24.15 -1.13 13.94
C GLU A 84 -24.82 -2.46 13.58
N GLU A 85 -24.83 -2.78 12.30
CA GLU A 85 -25.30 -4.04 11.76
C GLU A 85 -24.14 -4.73 11.08
N GLY A 86 -23.85 -5.98 11.46
CA GLY A 86 -22.76 -6.79 10.95
C GLY A 86 -22.82 -7.17 9.46
N GLU A 87 -23.50 -6.38 8.67
CA GLU A 87 -23.41 -6.39 7.22
C GLU A 87 -22.14 -5.68 6.81
N GLY A 88 -21.11 -6.51 6.62
CA GLY A 88 -19.85 -6.02 6.09
C GLY A 88 -20.09 -5.16 4.87
N ARG A 89 -19.68 -3.89 4.96
CA ARG A 89 -19.29 -3.19 3.75
C ARG A 89 -18.27 -4.09 3.09
N GLN A 90 -18.71 -4.78 2.03
CA GLN A 90 -17.84 -5.59 1.21
C GLN A 90 -16.60 -4.75 0.96
N LYS A 91 -15.43 -5.28 1.29
CA LYS A 91 -14.19 -4.77 0.73
C LYS A 91 -14.50 -4.37 -0.70
N PRO A 92 -14.15 -3.17 -1.18
CA PRO A 92 -13.95 -3.06 -2.59
C PRO A 92 -13.01 -4.20 -2.90
N CYS A 93 -13.52 -5.20 -3.60
CA CYS A 93 -12.73 -6.32 -4.07
C CYS A 93 -11.56 -5.64 -4.78
N LEU A 94 -10.39 -5.64 -4.15
CA LEU A 94 -9.18 -5.34 -4.91
C LEU A 94 -9.30 -6.31 -6.07
N ALA A 95 -9.61 -5.77 -7.25
CA ALA A 95 -9.59 -6.55 -8.46
C ALA A 95 -8.33 -7.40 -8.35
N PRO A 96 -8.40 -8.73 -8.53
CA PRO A 96 -7.23 -9.57 -8.41
C PRO A 96 -6.13 -8.86 -9.16
N PHE A 97 -5.00 -8.61 -8.48
CA PHE A 97 -3.86 -7.94 -9.11
C PHE A 97 -3.72 -8.62 -10.47
N PRO A 98 -3.78 -7.87 -11.58
CA PRO A 98 -3.59 -8.48 -12.88
C PRO A 98 -2.32 -9.31 -12.76
N ASP A 99 -2.40 -10.58 -13.14
CA ASP A 99 -1.28 -11.50 -13.05
C ASP A 99 -0.03 -10.76 -13.47
N PHE A 100 0.90 -10.59 -12.55
CA PHE A 100 2.14 -9.89 -12.86
C PHE A 100 2.85 -10.67 -13.96
N ARG A 101 2.85 -10.11 -15.14
CA ARG A 101 3.60 -10.66 -16.27
C ARG A 101 4.80 -9.77 -16.49
N LEU A 102 5.96 -10.41 -16.49
CA LEU A 102 7.18 -9.73 -16.91
C LEU A 102 6.99 -9.23 -18.36
N PRO A 103 7.44 -8.01 -18.67
CA PRO A 103 7.46 -7.51 -20.04
C PRO A 103 8.18 -8.47 -20.98
N GLU A 104 7.76 -8.51 -22.23
CA GLU A 104 8.43 -9.32 -23.24
C GLU A 104 9.87 -8.82 -23.46
N LYS A 105 10.82 -9.76 -23.46
CA LYS A 105 12.21 -9.45 -23.72
C LYS A 105 12.40 -9.03 -25.19
N SER A 106 13.22 -7.99 -25.40
CA SER A 106 13.70 -7.64 -26.74
C SER A 106 14.65 -8.71 -27.26
N GLU A 107 14.84 -8.75 -28.57
CA GLU A 107 15.84 -9.63 -29.21
C GLU A 107 17.27 -9.18 -28.92
N THR A 108 17.46 -7.89 -28.61
CA THR A 108 18.75 -7.29 -28.31
C THR A 108 18.69 -6.52 -27.00
N ASN A 109 19.83 -6.31 -26.34
CA ASN A 109 19.96 -5.50 -25.14
C ASN A 109 20.88 -4.28 -25.37
N GLU A 110 21.04 -3.87 -26.61
CA GLU A 110 22.00 -2.81 -26.99
C GLU A 110 21.69 -1.46 -26.34
N THR A 111 20.42 -1.08 -26.29
CA THR A 111 19.98 0.19 -25.70
C THR A 111 20.22 0.22 -24.20
N VAL A 112 19.91 -0.87 -23.49
CA VAL A 112 20.14 -1.01 -22.05
C VAL A 112 21.64 -1.02 -21.75
N ILE A 113 22.44 -1.76 -22.50
CA ILE A 113 23.91 -1.79 -22.33
C ILE A 113 24.47 -0.39 -22.51
N LYS A 114 24.11 0.30 -23.58
CA LYS A 114 24.56 1.66 -23.87
C LYS A 114 24.16 2.64 -22.75
N TYR A 115 22.94 2.59 -22.30
CA TYR A 115 22.47 3.43 -21.21
C TYR A 115 23.25 3.18 -19.91
N LEU A 116 23.42 1.93 -19.52
CA LEU A 116 24.09 1.57 -18.28
C LEU A 116 25.60 1.86 -18.31
N THR A 117 26.26 1.66 -19.45
CA THR A 117 27.71 1.88 -19.58
C THR A 117 28.08 3.33 -19.87
N GLU A 118 27.38 4.01 -20.79
CA GLU A 118 27.70 5.39 -21.20
C GLU A 118 27.10 6.45 -20.28
N ILE A 119 25.84 6.32 -19.91
CA ILE A 119 25.13 7.32 -19.11
C ILE A 119 25.32 7.08 -17.61
N ARG A 120 25.15 5.85 -17.16
CA ARG A 120 25.34 5.46 -15.75
C ARG A 120 26.78 5.12 -15.39
N ARG A 121 27.64 4.95 -16.37
CA ARG A 121 29.09 4.66 -16.21
C ARG A 121 29.37 3.43 -15.38
N LEU A 122 28.53 2.41 -15.52
CA LEU A 122 28.79 1.08 -14.94
C LEU A 122 29.79 0.32 -15.79
N GLU A 123 30.54 -0.57 -15.15
CA GLU A 123 31.47 -1.44 -15.86
C GLU A 123 30.72 -2.39 -16.79
N LYS A 124 31.21 -2.49 -18.03
CA LYS A 124 30.56 -3.29 -19.07
C LYS A 124 30.47 -4.76 -18.69
N ASP A 125 31.51 -5.31 -18.11
CA ASP A 125 31.58 -6.71 -17.72
C ASP A 125 30.52 -7.05 -16.67
N LEU A 126 30.28 -6.15 -15.72
CA LEU A 126 29.23 -6.28 -14.70
C LEU A 126 27.83 -6.26 -15.31
N VAL A 127 27.59 -5.34 -16.27
CA VAL A 127 26.30 -5.23 -16.97
C VAL A 127 26.04 -6.49 -17.80
N GLU A 128 27.04 -7.00 -18.51
CA GLU A 128 26.94 -8.23 -19.31
C GLU A 128 26.66 -9.45 -18.42
N GLU A 129 27.29 -9.55 -17.25
CA GLU A 129 27.04 -10.61 -16.27
C GLU A 129 25.58 -10.57 -15.78
N TRP A 130 25.04 -9.41 -15.48
CA TRP A 130 23.64 -9.26 -15.04
C TRP A 130 22.64 -9.60 -16.14
N ILE A 131 22.95 -9.27 -17.38
CA ILE A 131 22.14 -9.65 -18.55
C ILE A 131 22.17 -11.15 -18.78
N ALA A 132 23.36 -11.76 -18.72
CA ALA A 132 23.52 -13.20 -18.84
C ALA A 132 22.80 -13.97 -17.73
N GLY A 133 22.80 -13.43 -16.50
CA GLY A 133 22.05 -13.96 -15.35
C GLY A 133 20.54 -13.75 -15.42
N GLY A 134 20.03 -12.99 -16.40
CA GLY A 134 18.61 -12.70 -16.56
C GLY A 134 18.06 -11.66 -15.56
N ASN A 135 18.92 -10.98 -14.82
CA ASN A 135 18.53 -9.96 -13.84
C ASN A 135 18.15 -8.64 -14.49
N ILE A 136 18.69 -8.37 -15.67
CA ILE A 136 18.41 -7.17 -16.47
C ILE A 136 18.14 -7.61 -17.91
N TYR A 137 17.15 -6.99 -18.54
CA TYR A 137 16.88 -7.16 -19.96
C TYR A 137 16.15 -5.94 -20.52
N GLU A 138 16.28 -5.74 -21.82
CA GLU A 138 15.55 -4.69 -22.54
C GLU A 138 14.13 -5.14 -22.85
N GLU A 139 13.14 -4.30 -22.58
CA GLU A 139 11.75 -4.55 -22.92
C GLU A 139 11.50 -4.26 -24.39
N LYS A 140 10.79 -5.18 -25.08
CA LYS A 140 10.53 -5.13 -26.52
C LYS A 140 9.74 -3.91 -26.98
N LYS A 141 8.80 -3.42 -26.16
CA LYS A 141 7.86 -2.36 -26.56
C LYS A 141 8.42 -0.95 -26.39
N HIS A 142 9.13 -0.71 -25.30
CA HIS A 142 9.62 0.63 -24.94
C HIS A 142 11.14 0.75 -24.94
N HIS A 143 11.84 -0.35 -25.16
CA HIS A 143 13.31 -0.41 -25.15
C HIS A 143 13.96 0.13 -23.86
N ASN A 144 13.32 -0.17 -22.71
CA ASN A 144 13.76 0.22 -21.37
C ASN A 144 14.53 -0.90 -20.67
#